data_d7c9526d2b311330d9e82dc5619068db
#
_entry.id   d7c9526d2b311330d9e82dc5619068db
#
_cell.length_a   1.000
_cell.length_b   1.000
_cell.length_c   1.000
_cell.angle_alpha   90.00
_cell.angle_beta   90.00
_cell.angle_gamma   90.00
#
_symmetry.space_group_name_H-M   'P 1'
#
loop_
_entity.id
_entity.type
_entity.pdbx_description
1 polymer ?
#
loop_
_entity_poly.entity_id
_entity_poly.type
_entity_poly.pdbx_seq_one_letter_code
_entity_poly.pdbx_strand_id
1 'polypeptide(L)'
;MAISRGQLVKELEPGLNALFGLEYNRYENQHAEIFDTENSDRAFEEEVMLSGFAQAQTKPEGSGVAFDNAQETFTSRYTHETIALAFSITEEAIEDNLYDRLASRYTKALARSMANTKQVKAANVLNNAFNSSFAGGDGKELCATDHPTIAGTFSNCLLYTSPSPRDATLSRMPSSA
;
A
#
# COMPACT_ATOMS: atom_id res chain seq x y z
N MET A 1 13.74 -11.86 -51.77
CA MET A 1 12.60 -11.36 -50.98
C MET A 1 13.20 -10.42 -49.96
N ALA A 2 12.99 -9.12 -50.08
CA ALA A 2 13.50 -8.16 -49.11
C ALA A 2 12.55 -8.12 -47.90
N ILE A 3 13.06 -8.40 -46.73
CA ILE A 3 12.31 -8.29 -45.47
C ILE A 3 12.10 -6.80 -45.26
N SER A 4 10.83 -6.34 -45.21
CA SER A 4 10.52 -4.94 -44.99
C SER A 4 10.75 -4.56 -43.53
N ARG A 5 11.32 -3.36 -43.28
CA ARG A 5 11.56 -2.82 -41.93
C ARG A 5 10.32 -2.83 -41.03
N GLY A 6 9.11 -2.67 -41.60
CA GLY A 6 7.87 -2.71 -40.87
C GLY A 6 7.49 -4.06 -40.26
N GLN A 7 8.09 -5.15 -40.74
CA GLN A 7 7.88 -6.49 -40.15
C GLN A 7 8.75 -6.73 -38.90
N LEU A 8 9.95 -6.18 -38.89
CA LEU A 8 10.86 -6.27 -37.74
C LEU A 8 10.31 -5.57 -36.49
N VAL A 9 9.64 -4.44 -36.64
CA VAL A 9 9.00 -3.71 -35.53
C VAL A 9 7.88 -4.52 -34.91
N LYS A 10 7.08 -5.22 -35.72
CA LYS A 10 5.97 -6.06 -35.23
C LYS A 10 6.41 -7.30 -34.47
N GLU A 11 7.60 -7.84 -34.76
CA GLU A 11 8.16 -8.99 -34.02
C GLU A 11 8.91 -8.57 -32.76
N LEU A 12 9.48 -7.37 -32.73
CA LEU A 12 10.19 -6.82 -31.59
C LEU A 12 9.26 -6.52 -30.40
N GLU A 13 8.06 -6.00 -30.67
CA GLU A 13 7.08 -5.62 -29.65
C GLU A 13 6.66 -6.79 -28.73
N PRO A 14 6.27 -7.97 -29.23
CA PRO A 14 5.94 -9.10 -28.38
C PRO A 14 7.11 -9.57 -27.52
N GLY A 15 8.34 -9.52 -28.05
CA GLY A 15 9.55 -9.90 -27.32
C GLY A 15 9.86 -8.94 -26.17
N LEU A 16 9.72 -7.65 -26.38
CA LEU A 16 9.91 -6.63 -25.32
C LEU A 16 8.80 -6.71 -24.27
N ASN A 17 7.56 -6.97 -24.66
CA ASN A 17 6.45 -7.15 -23.72
C ASN A 17 6.65 -8.39 -22.84
N ALA A 18 7.09 -9.50 -23.41
CA ALA A 18 7.41 -10.70 -22.66
C ALA A 18 8.57 -10.48 -21.69
N LEU A 19 9.62 -9.78 -22.13
CA LEU A 19 10.77 -9.42 -21.30
C LEU A 19 10.36 -8.47 -20.16
N PHE A 20 9.48 -7.50 -20.42
CA PHE A 20 8.93 -6.62 -19.42
C PHE A 20 8.18 -7.39 -18.34
N GLY A 21 7.25 -8.26 -18.72
CA GLY A 21 6.47 -9.07 -17.79
C GLY A 21 7.35 -9.98 -16.92
N LEU A 22 8.37 -10.58 -17.52
CA LEU A 22 9.30 -11.46 -16.83
C LEU A 22 10.17 -10.69 -15.80
N GLU A 23 10.65 -9.50 -16.16
CA GLU A 23 11.45 -8.68 -15.23
C GLU A 23 10.57 -8.00 -14.18
N TYR A 24 9.33 -7.60 -14.52
CA TYR A 24 8.39 -7.01 -13.56
C TYR A 24 8.01 -7.99 -12.44
N ASN A 25 7.77 -9.25 -12.78
CA ASN A 25 7.42 -10.30 -11.83
C ASN A 25 8.62 -10.92 -11.10
N ARG A 26 9.83 -10.51 -11.45
CA ARG A 26 11.05 -11.02 -10.82
C ARG A 26 11.22 -10.54 -9.38
N TYR A 27 10.69 -9.36 -9.09
CA TYR A 27 10.80 -8.75 -7.76
C TYR A 27 9.58 -9.09 -6.93
N GLU A 28 9.84 -9.54 -5.72
CA GLU A 28 8.80 -9.87 -4.74
C GLU A 28 8.00 -8.62 -4.36
N ASN A 29 6.69 -8.79 -4.26
CA ASN A 29 5.78 -7.71 -3.87
C ASN A 29 5.75 -7.57 -2.36
N GLN A 30 6.75 -6.91 -1.76
CA GLN A 30 6.87 -6.71 -0.31
C GLN A 30 5.64 -6.01 0.30
N HIS A 31 4.98 -5.15 -0.46
CA HIS A 31 3.75 -4.49 0.01
C HIS A 31 2.60 -5.47 0.28
N ALA A 32 2.57 -6.62 -0.38
CA ALA A 32 1.53 -7.64 -0.19
C ALA A 32 1.64 -8.38 1.16
N GLU A 33 2.78 -8.28 1.85
CA GLU A 33 2.93 -8.80 3.21
C GLU A 33 2.28 -7.90 4.28
N ILE A 34 2.03 -6.64 3.95
CA ILE A 34 1.55 -5.62 4.89
C ILE A 34 0.13 -5.17 4.53
N PHE A 35 -0.18 -5.08 3.24
CA PHE A 35 -1.45 -4.60 2.71
C PHE A 35 -2.18 -5.71 1.99
N ASP A 36 -3.47 -5.83 2.23
CA ASP A 36 -4.34 -6.66 1.41
C ASP A 36 -4.44 -6.09 0.01
N THR A 37 -4.43 -6.98 -0.99
CA THR A 37 -4.49 -6.61 -2.39
C THR A 37 -5.76 -7.17 -3.02
N GLU A 38 -6.61 -6.27 -3.50
CA GLU A 38 -7.85 -6.62 -4.20
C GLU A 38 -7.84 -6.08 -5.63
N ASN A 39 -8.64 -6.68 -6.49
CA ASN A 39 -8.85 -6.20 -7.84
C ASN A 39 -10.09 -5.34 -7.89
N SER A 40 -10.00 -4.20 -8.57
CA SER A 40 -11.11 -3.29 -8.79
C SER A 40 -11.27 -3.01 -10.29
N ASP A 41 -12.50 -2.85 -10.72
CA ASP A 41 -12.92 -2.45 -12.06
C ASP A 41 -13.51 -1.02 -12.10
N ARG A 42 -13.42 -0.29 -10.97
CA ARG A 42 -13.98 1.05 -10.78
C ARG A 42 -12.88 2.11 -10.71
N ALA A 43 -13.28 3.38 -10.80
CA ALA A 43 -12.37 4.52 -10.65
C ALA A 43 -11.97 4.76 -9.18
N PHE A 44 -12.80 4.34 -8.24
CA PHE A 44 -12.58 4.42 -6.80
C PHE A 44 -13.34 3.31 -6.09
N GLU A 45 -12.88 2.93 -4.91
CA GLU A 45 -13.59 2.05 -3.99
C GLU A 45 -13.96 2.80 -2.71
N GLU A 46 -15.08 2.45 -2.12
CA GLU A 46 -15.54 3.00 -0.85
C GLU A 46 -15.75 1.88 0.15
N GLU A 47 -15.20 2.04 1.31
CA GLU A 47 -15.32 1.11 2.41
C GLU A 47 -15.93 1.81 3.61
N VAL A 48 -17.04 1.24 4.11
CA VAL A 48 -17.77 1.79 5.25
C VAL A 48 -17.36 1.03 6.49
N MET A 49 -16.89 1.76 7.49
CA MET A 49 -16.60 1.17 8.78
C MET A 49 -17.91 0.99 9.57
N LEU A 50 -18.16 -0.23 10.01
CA LEU A 50 -19.28 -0.58 10.87
C LEU A 50 -18.82 -0.56 12.33
N SER A 51 -19.67 -0.03 13.23
CA SER A 51 -19.46 -0.20 14.66
C SER A 51 -19.59 -1.68 15.01
N GLY A 52 -18.81 -2.17 15.94
CA GLY A 52 -19.01 -3.48 16.53
C GLY A 52 -20.29 -3.52 17.37
N PHE A 53 -20.57 -4.70 17.90
CA PHE A 53 -21.61 -4.87 18.93
C PHE A 53 -21.01 -4.62 20.31
N ALA A 54 -21.86 -4.17 21.25
CA ALA A 54 -21.50 -4.07 22.66
C ALA A 54 -21.21 -5.46 23.26
N GLN A 55 -20.66 -5.48 24.46
CA GLN A 55 -20.36 -6.72 25.16
C GLN A 55 -21.63 -7.54 25.38
N ALA A 56 -21.60 -8.82 25.01
CA ALA A 56 -22.69 -9.73 25.25
C ALA A 56 -22.99 -9.87 26.76
N GLN A 57 -24.27 -9.75 27.12
CA GLN A 57 -24.71 -9.82 28.50
C GLN A 57 -25.09 -11.25 28.90
N THR A 58 -24.92 -11.57 30.18
CA THR A 58 -25.39 -12.85 30.74
C THR A 58 -26.93 -12.88 30.72
N LYS A 59 -27.50 -13.89 30.08
CA LYS A 59 -28.95 -14.09 30.04
C LYS A 59 -29.39 -14.97 31.21
N PRO A 60 -30.19 -14.45 32.17
CA PRO A 60 -30.85 -15.27 33.20
C PRO A 60 -31.91 -16.20 32.60
N GLU A 61 -32.18 -17.28 33.27
CA GLU A 61 -33.26 -18.19 32.87
C GLU A 61 -34.64 -17.46 32.87
N GLY A 62 -35.39 -17.63 31.78
CA GLY A 62 -36.71 -16.98 31.61
C GLY A 62 -36.68 -15.54 31.09
N SER A 63 -35.51 -14.91 30.93
CA SER A 63 -35.42 -13.56 30.32
C SER A 63 -35.25 -13.62 28.80
N GLY A 64 -35.65 -12.52 28.10
CA GLY A 64 -35.42 -12.35 26.67
C GLY A 64 -33.96 -12.18 26.34
N VAL A 65 -33.62 -12.30 25.04
CA VAL A 65 -32.28 -11.97 24.52
C VAL A 65 -32.19 -10.44 24.31
N ALA A 66 -31.08 -9.82 24.69
CA ALA A 66 -30.83 -8.43 24.36
C ALA A 66 -30.46 -8.31 22.87
N PHE A 67 -31.03 -7.29 22.23
CA PHE A 67 -30.69 -6.93 20.84
C PHE A 67 -29.80 -5.71 20.86
N ASP A 68 -28.79 -5.72 19.99
CA ASP A 68 -27.90 -4.61 19.78
C ASP A 68 -27.89 -4.22 18.30
N ASN A 69 -27.60 -2.98 17.99
CA ASN A 69 -27.61 -2.44 16.63
C ASN A 69 -26.20 -1.98 16.24
N ALA A 70 -25.71 -2.51 15.13
CA ALA A 70 -24.52 -1.96 14.49
C ALA A 70 -24.90 -0.67 13.72
N GLN A 71 -24.00 0.31 13.73
CA GLN A 71 -24.17 1.59 13.04
C GLN A 71 -22.98 1.81 12.11
N GLU A 72 -23.23 2.48 10.98
CA GLU A 72 -22.18 2.98 10.10
C GLU A 72 -21.52 4.20 10.74
N THR A 73 -20.17 4.26 10.70
CA THR A 73 -19.40 5.36 11.30
C THR A 73 -18.90 6.31 10.25
N PHE A 74 -17.85 5.92 9.54
CA PHE A 74 -17.25 6.74 8.48
C PHE A 74 -16.98 5.90 7.24
N THR A 75 -16.86 6.60 6.10
CA THR A 75 -16.56 5.98 4.80
C THR A 75 -15.17 6.38 4.37
N SER A 76 -14.32 5.40 4.09
CA SER A 76 -13.01 5.60 3.47
C SER A 76 -13.12 5.45 1.97
N ARG A 77 -12.61 6.42 1.21
CA ARG A 77 -12.57 6.37 -0.25
C ARG A 77 -11.14 6.17 -0.73
N TYR A 78 -10.94 5.13 -1.52
CA TYR A 78 -9.67 4.81 -2.19
C TYR A 78 -9.77 5.18 -3.66
N THR A 79 -9.03 6.21 -4.08
CA THR A 79 -9.00 6.67 -5.48
C THR A 79 -7.82 6.04 -6.19
N HIS A 80 -8.08 5.39 -7.34
CA HIS A 80 -7.04 4.76 -8.13
C HIS A 80 -6.19 5.79 -8.87
N GLU A 81 -4.88 5.56 -8.89
CA GLU A 81 -3.92 6.36 -9.63
C GLU A 81 -3.28 5.53 -10.74
N THR A 82 -3.14 6.13 -11.91
CA THR A 82 -2.44 5.49 -13.02
C THR A 82 -0.95 5.79 -12.95
N ILE A 83 -0.13 4.75 -12.89
CA ILE A 83 1.32 4.86 -12.98
C ILE A 83 1.73 4.52 -14.41
N ALA A 84 2.36 5.45 -15.10
CA ALA A 84 2.81 5.26 -16.47
C ALA A 84 4.23 5.83 -16.66
N LEU A 85 5.04 5.12 -17.43
CA LEU A 85 6.35 5.55 -17.87
C LEU A 85 6.62 4.92 -19.23
N ALA A 86 7.19 5.68 -20.15
CA ALA A 86 7.51 5.22 -21.49
C ALA A 86 8.93 5.64 -21.88
N PHE A 87 9.52 4.91 -22.81
CA PHE A 87 10.75 5.30 -23.50
C PHE A 87 10.55 5.18 -25.00
N SER A 88 11.27 5.96 -25.77
CA SER A 88 11.29 5.89 -27.24
C SER A 88 12.69 5.56 -27.74
N ILE A 89 12.74 4.87 -28.84
CA ILE A 89 13.98 4.57 -29.58
C ILE A 89 13.90 5.29 -30.92
N THR A 90 14.92 6.02 -31.29
CA THR A 90 14.95 6.74 -32.56
C THR A 90 15.16 5.78 -33.73
N GLU A 91 14.70 6.19 -34.91
CA GLU A 91 14.81 5.38 -36.13
C GLU A 91 16.29 5.19 -36.53
N GLU A 92 17.12 6.21 -36.33
CA GLU A 92 18.56 6.14 -36.56
C GLU A 92 19.22 5.06 -35.71
N ALA A 93 18.84 4.95 -34.44
CA ALA A 93 19.37 3.90 -33.55
C ALA A 93 18.95 2.49 -33.99
N ILE A 94 17.81 2.37 -34.67
CA ILE A 94 17.35 1.11 -35.27
C ILE A 94 18.18 0.81 -36.53
N GLU A 95 18.47 1.81 -37.35
CA GLU A 95 19.29 1.65 -38.57
C GLU A 95 20.72 1.24 -38.25
N ASP A 96 21.31 1.78 -37.19
CA ASP A 96 22.67 1.47 -36.73
C ASP A 96 22.79 0.12 -35.98
N ASN A 97 21.71 -0.66 -35.91
CA ASN A 97 21.64 -1.96 -35.24
C ASN A 97 22.01 -1.94 -33.75
N LEU A 98 21.87 -0.78 -33.10
CA LEU A 98 22.17 -0.58 -31.66
C LEU A 98 20.97 -0.91 -30.77
N TYR A 99 19.79 -1.09 -31.37
CA TYR A 99 18.50 -1.21 -30.66
C TYR A 99 18.39 -2.48 -29.80
N ASP A 100 18.99 -3.59 -30.21
CA ASP A 100 18.77 -4.89 -29.59
C ASP A 100 19.27 -4.94 -28.13
N ARG A 101 20.48 -4.47 -27.88
CA ARG A 101 21.04 -4.36 -26.53
C ARG A 101 20.44 -3.22 -25.71
N LEU A 102 20.12 -2.11 -26.36
CA LEU A 102 19.57 -0.92 -25.70
C LEU A 102 18.10 -1.14 -25.33
N ALA A 103 17.27 -1.62 -26.26
CA ALA A 103 15.86 -1.91 -26.02
C ALA A 103 15.68 -2.87 -24.84
N SER A 104 16.41 -3.97 -24.82
CA SER A 104 16.39 -4.96 -23.74
C SER A 104 16.77 -4.35 -22.39
N ARG A 105 17.80 -3.52 -22.35
CA ARG A 105 18.25 -2.85 -21.10
C ARG A 105 17.24 -1.81 -20.60
N TYR A 106 16.68 -1.00 -21.51
CA TYR A 106 15.68 0.00 -21.13
C TYR A 106 14.34 -0.63 -20.73
N THR A 107 13.94 -1.73 -21.37
CA THR A 107 12.73 -2.48 -20.96
C THR A 107 12.88 -3.04 -19.54
N LYS A 108 14.03 -3.59 -19.20
CA LYS A 108 14.31 -4.05 -17.83
C LYS A 108 14.34 -2.89 -16.84
N ALA A 109 14.94 -1.76 -17.21
CA ALA A 109 14.98 -0.58 -16.37
C ALA A 109 13.58 -0.01 -16.14
N LEU A 110 12.73 0.01 -17.18
CA LEU A 110 11.33 0.43 -17.09
C LEU A 110 10.55 -0.47 -16.13
N ALA A 111 10.65 -1.79 -16.28
CA ALA A 111 9.97 -2.74 -15.41
C ALA A 111 10.37 -2.56 -13.93
N ARG A 112 11.65 -2.40 -13.65
CA ARG A 112 12.16 -2.11 -12.30
C ARG A 112 11.62 -0.80 -11.75
N SER A 113 11.62 0.25 -12.56
CA SER A 113 11.13 1.57 -12.16
C SER A 113 9.65 1.52 -11.77
N MET A 114 8.82 0.82 -12.56
CA MET A 114 7.39 0.67 -12.26
C MET A 114 7.16 -0.16 -11.00
N ALA A 115 7.86 -1.29 -10.84
CA ALA A 115 7.76 -2.11 -9.64
C ALA A 115 8.22 -1.32 -8.39
N ASN A 116 9.33 -0.60 -8.48
CA ASN A 116 9.82 0.24 -7.40
C ASN A 116 8.84 1.36 -7.03
N THR A 117 8.22 2.01 -8.01
CA THR A 117 7.23 3.06 -7.76
C THR A 117 6.04 2.53 -6.95
N LYS A 118 5.57 1.32 -7.25
CA LYS A 118 4.51 0.68 -6.48
C LYS A 118 4.92 0.44 -5.03
N GLN A 119 6.14 -0.06 -4.80
CA GLN A 119 6.68 -0.28 -3.46
C GLN A 119 6.83 1.03 -2.67
N VAL A 120 7.37 2.06 -3.32
CA VAL A 120 7.55 3.39 -2.70
C VAL A 120 6.21 4.01 -2.32
N LYS A 121 5.17 3.89 -3.17
CA LYS A 121 3.83 4.38 -2.84
C LYS A 121 3.23 3.65 -1.63
N ALA A 122 3.38 2.35 -1.56
CA ALA A 122 2.93 1.57 -0.40
C ALA A 122 3.72 1.96 0.88
N ALA A 123 5.04 2.09 0.79
CA ALA A 123 5.86 2.51 1.92
C ALA A 123 5.52 3.92 2.40
N ASN A 124 5.12 4.82 1.51
CA ASN A 124 4.75 6.19 1.89
C ASN A 124 3.51 6.27 2.78
N VAL A 125 2.61 5.30 2.74
CA VAL A 125 1.50 5.21 3.68
C VAL A 125 2.02 5.09 5.11
N LEU A 126 3.00 4.20 5.32
CA LEU A 126 3.62 3.99 6.64
C LEU A 126 4.54 5.14 7.03
N ASN A 127 5.30 5.69 6.09
CA ASN A 127 6.19 6.83 6.33
C ASN A 127 5.42 8.08 6.79
N ASN A 128 4.16 8.21 6.36
CA ASN A 128 3.29 9.32 6.73
C ASN A 128 2.28 8.96 7.84
N ALA A 129 2.49 7.85 8.54
CA ALA A 129 1.56 7.35 9.55
C ALA A 129 1.24 8.35 10.67
N PHE A 130 2.16 9.28 10.98
CA PHE A 130 2.01 10.32 12.01
C PHE A 130 1.79 11.72 11.42
N ASN A 131 1.53 11.82 10.12
CA ASN A 131 1.40 13.10 9.44
C ASN A 131 -0.08 13.44 9.24
N SER A 132 -0.56 14.45 9.92
CA SER A 132 -1.96 14.91 9.87
C SER A 132 -2.43 15.38 8.47
N SER A 133 -1.48 15.66 7.55
CA SER A 133 -1.81 15.98 6.16
C SER A 133 -2.24 14.74 5.35
N PHE A 134 -2.02 13.54 5.87
CA PHE A 134 -2.40 12.26 5.27
C PHE A 134 -3.48 11.58 6.10
N ALA A 135 -4.60 12.27 6.25
CA ALA A 135 -5.74 11.79 7.02
C ALA A 135 -6.46 10.64 6.30
N GLY A 136 -6.91 9.65 7.07
CA GLY A 136 -7.76 8.55 6.64
C GLY A 136 -9.23 8.95 6.50
N GLY A 137 -10.10 7.94 6.35
CA GLY A 137 -11.55 8.14 6.23
C GLY A 137 -12.22 8.76 7.47
N ASP A 138 -11.60 8.61 8.63
CA ASP A 138 -12.01 9.19 9.90
C ASP A 138 -11.49 10.62 10.15
N GLY A 139 -10.72 11.17 9.20
CA GLY A 139 -10.12 12.49 9.28
C GLY A 139 -8.87 12.57 10.16
N LYS A 140 -8.31 11.44 10.59
CA LYS A 140 -7.09 11.34 11.38
C LYS A 140 -5.96 10.66 10.60
N GLU A 141 -4.71 10.90 11.02
CA GLU A 141 -3.55 10.17 10.54
C GLU A 141 -3.63 8.69 10.91
N LEU A 142 -2.88 7.84 10.22
CA LEU A 142 -2.90 6.39 10.42
C LEU A 142 -2.61 5.99 11.88
N CYS A 143 -1.69 6.68 12.53
CA CYS A 143 -1.36 6.49 13.95
C CYS A 143 -1.72 7.76 14.74
N ALA A 144 -2.88 7.76 15.36
CA ALA A 144 -3.37 8.87 16.18
C ALA A 144 -3.80 8.38 17.57
N THR A 145 -3.90 9.30 18.51
CA THR A 145 -4.35 9.04 19.88
C THR A 145 -5.85 9.26 20.06
N ASP A 146 -6.53 9.78 19.04
CA ASP A 146 -7.88 10.31 19.13
C ASP A 146 -8.76 9.93 17.92
N HIS A 147 -8.61 8.70 17.41
CA HIS A 147 -9.50 8.18 16.36
C HIS A 147 -10.96 8.20 16.84
N PRO A 148 -11.89 8.79 16.08
CA PRO A 148 -13.28 8.89 16.49
C PRO A 148 -13.96 7.51 16.40
N THR A 149 -14.67 7.15 17.45
CA THR A 149 -15.57 5.99 17.49
C THR A 149 -16.93 6.39 18.07
N ILE A 150 -17.95 5.55 17.93
CA ILE A 150 -19.27 5.81 18.50
C ILE A 150 -19.21 5.94 20.04
N ALA A 151 -18.32 5.20 20.68
CA ALA A 151 -18.17 5.21 22.15
C ALA A 151 -17.23 6.30 22.67
N GLY A 152 -16.63 7.09 21.80
CA GLY A 152 -15.64 8.12 22.15
C GLY A 152 -14.43 8.08 21.24
N THR A 153 -13.26 8.37 21.78
CA THR A 153 -12.00 8.34 21.03
C THR A 153 -11.20 7.08 21.36
N PHE A 154 -10.52 6.52 20.36
CA PHE A 154 -9.65 5.38 20.49
C PHE A 154 -8.22 5.74 20.07
N SER A 155 -7.22 5.30 20.83
CA SER A 155 -5.81 5.46 20.49
C SER A 155 -5.26 4.15 19.92
N ASN A 156 -4.77 4.17 18.70
CA ASN A 156 -3.97 3.11 18.12
C ASN A 156 -2.46 3.41 18.14
N CYS A 157 -2.10 4.61 18.60
CA CYS A 157 -0.72 5.02 18.80
C CYS A 157 -0.29 4.65 20.21
N LEU A 158 0.51 3.60 20.36
CA LEU A 158 1.24 3.34 21.57
C LEU A 158 2.41 4.34 21.61
N LEU A 159 2.22 5.48 22.28
CA LEU A 159 3.31 6.33 22.70
C LEU A 159 4.21 5.48 23.61
N TYR A 160 5.20 4.84 23.02
CA TYR A 160 6.32 4.32 23.78
C TYR A 160 7.08 5.55 24.31
N THR A 161 6.62 6.06 25.44
CA THR A 161 7.43 6.99 26.22
C THR A 161 8.70 6.22 26.53
N SER A 162 9.84 6.67 25.97
CA SER A 162 11.14 6.18 26.45
C SER A 162 11.09 6.16 27.97
N PRO A 163 11.60 5.10 28.62
CA PRO A 163 11.53 4.98 30.07
C PRO A 163 11.96 6.32 30.68
N SER A 164 11.07 6.89 31.48
CA SER A 164 11.35 8.20 32.05
C SER A 164 12.66 8.13 32.82
N PRO A 165 13.42 9.20 32.95
CA PRO A 165 14.61 9.18 33.80
C PRO A 165 14.34 8.64 35.23
N ARG A 166 13.09 8.68 35.67
CA ARG A 166 12.64 8.05 36.93
C ARG A 166 12.65 6.52 36.89
N ASP A 167 12.26 5.90 35.74
CA ASP A 167 12.28 4.44 35.62
C ASP A 167 13.72 3.92 35.57
N ALA A 168 14.62 4.70 34.96
CA ALA A 168 16.05 4.39 34.95
C ALA A 168 16.70 4.51 36.36
N THR A 169 16.16 5.35 37.23
CA THR A 169 16.65 5.49 38.61
C THR A 169 16.12 4.40 39.54
N LEU A 170 14.90 3.92 39.34
CA LEU A 170 14.33 2.80 40.10
C LEU A 170 15.05 1.47 39.83
N SER A 171 15.54 1.25 38.60
CA SER A 171 16.30 0.05 38.27
C SER A 171 17.73 0.02 38.83
N ARG A 172 18.21 1.13 39.42
CA ARG A 172 19.55 1.30 39.98
C ARG A 172 19.56 1.31 41.55
N MET A 173 18.46 1.06 42.21
CA MET A 173 18.51 0.86 43.63
C MET A 173 19.29 -0.43 43.97
N PRO A 174 20.47 -0.36 44.60
CA PRO A 174 21.13 -1.58 45.08
C PRO A 174 20.21 -2.22 46.10
N SER A 175 19.95 -3.50 45.95
CA SER A 175 19.37 -4.28 47.05
C SER A 175 20.33 -4.20 48.20
N SER A 176 20.08 -3.28 49.15
CA SER A 176 20.76 -3.28 50.41
C SER A 176 20.38 -4.55 51.18
N ALA A 177 21.40 -5.26 51.55
CA ALA A 177 21.41 -6.43 52.41
C ALA A 177 20.59 -6.29 53.68
#